data_94b1398300983e1d469b910f933c22bf
#
_entry.id   94b1398300983e1d469b910f933c22bf
#
_cell.length_a   1.000
_cell.length_b   1.000
_cell.length_c   1.000
_cell.angle_alpha   90.00
_cell.angle_beta   90.00
_cell.angle_gamma   90.00
#
_symmetry.space_group_name_H-M   'P 1'
#
loop_
_entity.id
_entity.type
_entity.pdbx_description
1 polymer ?
#
loop_
_entity_poly.entity_id
_entity_poly.type
_entity_poly.pdbx_seq_one_letter_code
_entity_poly.pdbx_strand_id
1 'polypeptide(L)'
;MKKIILTCAALSSCIIHANTVNWNEWTLYHHESLTSECAARLTGNAAIPEVAGKRLKGNKVTITGKGIDFRKKFNLSPRAMYPALLVKQVELPQDQVVKLGCGVDWWVEGYCNGKIVYSTFGTGNISYPPASKDNIMTLPLKKGKNLIVLYLQSGNGSFLTALDVYPADTPAGTISHRVEYESVFPVRLELRNGPWLIAPDTGTVTVMFMSQSACGSAVEYRKKGADAWQSKYNICGGALRFDQTLHRIVLDHLEPGIEYEYRAVLFFDTGNKLPQKTYSFTAPSADENMAFNFFATGDTQFGITERGNYLSKYQKYINESAFHITLGDLSDIYTDFDMALFGGYFNHLTEKNYHSKPFVAVRGNHELRGKEQGRWFDLLAPDRNKGYYSFRYGPVLFIVLDTGGDEPFREQSPDTFEYMQSYMQRQQQYLQQLADSPEYAQAKYRIVLAHAAMHTQKYESLLSSTARYLMQPLQKAAKSDPAKRIHLYLTGHVHRYRRSIPGTTSVYANSPVPAEHLKSGKEWDFTILSCCGPNQAKQPINSGTLVKVNREKLEIHSFDDQNRCIDHFSIDTQGKVIEINTPDKKDFLKLYQ
;
A
#
# COMPACT_ATOMS: atom_id res chain seq x y z
N MET A 1 39.81 -65.76 7.65
CA MET A 1 38.47 -65.20 7.45
C MET A 1 37.79 -65.13 8.83
N LYS A 2 37.90 -63.99 9.51
CA LYS A 2 37.17 -63.73 10.77
C LYS A 2 36.01 -62.82 10.44
N LYS A 3 34.81 -63.32 10.61
CA LYS A 3 33.58 -62.56 10.54
C LYS A 3 33.51 -61.64 11.76
N ILE A 4 33.42 -60.33 11.51
CA ILE A 4 33.07 -59.35 12.53
C ILE A 4 31.55 -59.28 12.55
N ILE A 5 30.98 -59.76 13.64
CA ILE A 5 29.55 -59.51 13.98
C ILE A 5 29.54 -58.18 14.70
N LEU A 6 29.07 -57.11 14.01
CA LEU A 6 28.76 -55.84 14.66
C LEU A 6 27.33 -55.93 15.14
N THR A 7 27.16 -55.91 16.44
CA THR A 7 25.89 -55.97 17.16
C THR A 7 25.06 -54.71 16.95
N CYS A 8 23.86 -54.89 16.41
CA CYS A 8 22.76 -53.93 16.49
C CYS A 8 22.22 -53.81 17.93
N ALA A 9 22.95 -53.12 18.80
CA ALA A 9 22.49 -52.89 20.16
C ALA A 9 22.10 -51.43 20.48
N ALA A 10 22.15 -50.53 19.50
CA ALA A 10 21.89 -49.11 19.74
C ALA A 10 20.48 -48.63 19.33
N LEU A 11 19.66 -49.44 18.71
CA LEU A 11 18.30 -49.05 18.24
C LEU A 11 17.17 -49.44 19.19
N SER A 12 17.43 -50.24 20.22
CA SER A 12 16.40 -50.68 21.18
C SER A 12 16.16 -49.72 22.36
N SER A 13 17.08 -48.78 22.65
CA SER A 13 16.99 -47.96 23.86
C SER A 13 16.08 -46.71 23.69
N CYS A 14 15.74 -46.31 22.44
CA CYS A 14 14.88 -45.15 22.22
C CYS A 14 13.37 -45.45 22.38
N ILE A 15 12.97 -46.72 22.34
CA ILE A 15 11.54 -47.09 22.41
C ILE A 15 11.05 -47.22 23.87
N ILE A 16 11.94 -47.47 24.82
CA ILE A 16 11.54 -47.80 26.20
C ILE A 16 11.11 -46.56 27.01
N HIS A 17 11.56 -45.38 26.69
CA HIS A 17 11.25 -44.16 27.48
C HIS A 17 9.98 -43.44 27.05
N ALA A 18 9.47 -43.64 25.83
CA ALA A 18 8.18 -43.10 25.40
C ALA A 18 7.00 -43.70 26.18
N ASN A 19 7.18 -44.91 26.76
CA ASN A 19 6.14 -45.62 27.51
C ASN A 19 5.88 -45.08 28.93
N THR A 20 6.66 -44.12 29.43
CA THR A 20 6.46 -43.55 30.77
C THR A 20 5.55 -42.32 30.77
N VAL A 21 5.34 -41.66 29.62
CA VAL A 21 4.47 -40.50 29.48
C VAL A 21 3.08 -40.95 29.05
N ASN A 22 2.03 -40.66 29.86
CA ASN A 22 0.65 -40.92 29.46
C ASN A 22 0.18 -39.88 28.45
N TRP A 23 0.39 -40.10 27.14
CA TRP A 23 0.07 -39.19 26.07
C TRP A 23 -1.41 -38.95 25.85
N ASN A 24 -2.28 -39.76 26.44
CA ASN A 24 -3.72 -39.63 26.31
C ASN A 24 -4.35 -38.58 27.25
N GLU A 25 -3.65 -38.17 28.30
CA GLU A 25 -4.17 -37.19 29.25
C GLU A 25 -3.70 -35.77 28.94
N TRP A 26 -4.65 -34.86 28.81
CA TRP A 26 -4.44 -33.44 28.53
C TRP A 26 -5.24 -32.57 29.46
N THR A 27 -4.93 -31.27 29.53
CA THR A 27 -5.76 -30.25 30.15
C THR A 27 -6.35 -29.39 29.07
N LEU A 28 -7.68 -29.38 28.94
CA LEU A 28 -8.43 -28.56 28.01
C LEU A 28 -8.82 -27.24 28.68
N TYR A 29 -8.49 -26.14 28.01
CA TYR A 29 -9.01 -24.81 28.31
C TYR A 29 -9.85 -24.35 27.14
N HIS A 30 -11.02 -23.77 27.40
CA HIS A 30 -11.87 -23.23 26.35
C HIS A 30 -12.48 -21.89 26.78
N HIS A 31 -12.51 -20.94 25.88
CA HIS A 31 -13.14 -19.64 26.06
C HIS A 31 -13.21 -18.95 24.70
N GLU A 32 -14.27 -18.23 24.42
CA GLU A 32 -14.51 -17.57 23.12
C GLU A 32 -13.41 -16.58 22.69
N SER A 33 -12.66 -16.03 23.63
CA SER A 33 -11.58 -15.06 23.39
C SER A 33 -10.17 -15.67 23.40
N LEU A 34 -10.02 -16.99 23.37
CA LEU A 34 -8.72 -17.62 23.21
C LEU A 34 -8.20 -17.40 21.79
N THR A 35 -6.91 -17.14 21.67
CA THR A 35 -6.21 -16.91 20.40
C THR A 35 -4.97 -17.78 20.32
N SER A 36 -4.41 -17.93 19.11
CA SER A 36 -3.10 -18.57 18.91
C SER A 36 -1.98 -17.88 19.68
N GLU A 37 -2.08 -16.55 19.85
CA GLU A 37 -1.13 -15.78 20.64
C GLU A 37 -1.16 -16.18 22.13
N CYS A 38 -2.34 -16.51 22.66
CA CYS A 38 -2.43 -17.08 24.01
C CYS A 38 -1.66 -18.39 24.13
N ALA A 39 -1.69 -19.25 23.09
CA ALA A 39 -0.94 -20.49 23.05
C ALA A 39 0.58 -20.25 22.97
N ALA A 40 1.02 -19.32 22.14
CA ALA A 40 2.42 -18.97 21.95
C ALA A 40 3.09 -18.40 23.23
N ARG A 41 2.32 -17.67 24.06
CA ARG A 41 2.79 -17.08 25.32
C ARG A 41 2.93 -18.08 26.45
N LEU A 42 2.34 -19.26 26.33
CA LEU A 42 2.45 -20.28 27.36
C LEU A 42 3.84 -20.93 27.33
N THR A 43 4.56 -20.81 28.42
CA THR A 43 5.87 -21.42 28.65
C THR A 43 5.90 -22.18 29.96
N GLY A 44 6.91 -22.96 30.23
CA GLY A 44 6.98 -23.93 31.35
C GLY A 44 6.54 -23.42 32.72
N ASN A 45 6.68 -22.13 33.00
CA ASN A 45 6.26 -21.50 34.27
C ASN A 45 4.88 -20.83 34.21
N ALA A 46 4.32 -20.60 33.01
CA ALA A 46 3.05 -19.96 32.77
C ALA A 46 2.13 -20.86 31.91
N ALA A 47 1.81 -22.04 32.43
CA ALA A 47 1.06 -23.07 31.69
C ALA A 47 -0.48 -22.89 31.76
N ILE A 48 -0.97 -21.85 32.42
CA ILE A 48 -2.40 -21.57 32.54
C ILE A 48 -2.73 -20.34 31.72
N PRO A 49 -3.60 -20.47 30.71
CA PRO A 49 -4.00 -19.32 29.89
C PRO A 49 -4.86 -18.32 30.69
N GLU A 50 -4.69 -17.05 30.36
CA GLU A 50 -5.46 -15.95 30.94
C GLU A 50 -6.26 -15.24 29.84
N VAL A 51 -7.50 -14.85 30.17
CA VAL A 51 -8.36 -14.05 29.32
C VAL A 51 -8.89 -12.87 30.14
N ALA A 52 -8.70 -11.66 29.64
CA ALA A 52 -9.10 -10.44 30.35
C ALA A 52 -8.56 -10.37 31.80
N GLY A 53 -7.32 -10.80 32.02
CA GLY A 53 -6.67 -10.82 33.34
C GLY A 53 -7.15 -11.93 34.31
N LYS A 54 -7.99 -12.85 33.83
CA LYS A 54 -8.48 -13.98 34.64
C LYS A 54 -7.89 -15.28 34.11
N ARG A 55 -7.34 -16.10 35.04
CA ARG A 55 -6.89 -17.45 34.74
C ARG A 55 -8.05 -18.36 34.42
N LEU A 56 -7.95 -19.12 33.33
CA LEU A 56 -8.98 -20.07 32.94
C LEU A 56 -8.92 -21.34 33.81
N LYS A 57 -10.07 -21.91 34.08
CA LYS A 57 -10.19 -23.23 34.74
C LYS A 57 -9.97 -24.33 33.69
N GLY A 58 -8.94 -25.17 33.89
CA GLY A 58 -8.69 -26.31 33.02
C GLY A 58 -9.54 -27.53 33.35
N ASN A 59 -9.91 -28.27 32.31
CA ASN A 59 -10.65 -29.54 32.42
C ASN A 59 -9.72 -30.69 32.00
N LYS A 60 -9.54 -31.70 32.86
CA LYS A 60 -8.82 -32.92 32.50
C LYS A 60 -9.60 -33.72 31.48
N VAL A 61 -8.96 -34.10 30.38
CA VAL A 61 -9.53 -34.87 29.28
C VAL A 61 -8.61 -36.00 28.86
N THR A 62 -9.22 -37.15 28.56
CA THR A 62 -8.55 -38.29 27.92
C THR A 62 -8.90 -38.29 26.45
N ILE A 63 -7.87 -38.22 25.57
CA ILE A 63 -8.03 -38.18 24.12
C ILE A 63 -7.22 -39.33 23.54
N THR A 64 -7.79 -40.08 22.63
CA THR A 64 -7.15 -41.20 21.93
C THR A 64 -7.39 -41.08 20.44
N GLY A 65 -6.83 -41.97 19.65
CA GLY A 65 -7.09 -42.06 18.21
C GLY A 65 -8.55 -42.21 17.81
N LYS A 66 -9.44 -42.62 18.77
CA LYS A 66 -10.90 -42.67 18.55
C LYS A 66 -11.57 -41.30 18.60
N GLY A 67 -10.85 -40.29 19.11
CA GLY A 67 -11.34 -38.91 19.18
C GLY A 67 -12.38 -38.66 20.27
N ILE A 68 -12.64 -37.40 20.48
CA ILE A 68 -13.66 -36.87 21.42
C ILE A 68 -14.28 -35.62 20.79
N ASP A 69 -15.57 -35.43 20.94
CA ASP A 69 -16.26 -34.20 20.57
C ASP A 69 -16.39 -33.27 21.79
N PHE A 70 -15.54 -32.23 21.81
CA PHE A 70 -15.56 -31.24 22.90
C PHE A 70 -16.86 -30.45 22.96
N ARG A 71 -17.49 -30.19 21.80
CA ARG A 71 -18.76 -29.46 21.79
C ARG A 71 -19.85 -30.21 22.56
N LYS A 72 -19.99 -31.49 22.30
CA LYS A 72 -20.94 -32.33 23.02
C LYS A 72 -20.56 -32.51 24.48
N LYS A 73 -19.27 -32.76 24.77
CA LYS A 73 -18.83 -33.06 26.13
C LYS A 73 -18.96 -31.87 27.09
N PHE A 74 -18.70 -30.65 26.60
CA PHE A 74 -18.65 -29.43 27.41
C PHE A 74 -19.79 -28.46 27.10
N ASN A 75 -20.77 -28.86 26.29
CA ASN A 75 -21.88 -28.03 25.84
C ASN A 75 -21.45 -26.65 25.31
N LEU A 76 -20.45 -26.68 24.42
CA LEU A 76 -19.87 -25.45 23.86
C LEU A 76 -20.82 -24.83 22.85
N SER A 77 -20.73 -23.49 22.70
CA SER A 77 -21.49 -22.75 21.70
C SER A 77 -21.37 -23.37 20.30
N PRO A 78 -22.46 -23.50 19.53
CA PRO A 78 -22.45 -24.08 18.19
C PRO A 78 -21.83 -23.19 17.12
N ARG A 79 -21.26 -22.05 17.51
CA ARG A 79 -20.59 -21.15 16.54
C ARG A 79 -19.37 -21.80 15.90
N ALA A 80 -19.11 -21.46 14.63
CA ALA A 80 -17.87 -21.81 13.95
C ALA A 80 -16.66 -21.16 14.63
N MET A 81 -15.49 -21.76 14.45
CA MET A 81 -14.22 -21.23 14.93
C MET A 81 -14.16 -21.05 16.47
N TYR A 82 -14.87 -21.89 17.22
CA TYR A 82 -14.80 -21.86 18.68
C TYR A 82 -13.41 -22.34 19.14
N PRO A 83 -12.64 -21.51 19.86
CA PRO A 83 -11.26 -21.82 20.19
C PRO A 83 -11.12 -22.63 21.48
N ALA A 84 -10.08 -23.48 21.53
CA ALA A 84 -9.67 -24.21 22.73
C ALA A 84 -8.15 -24.43 22.73
N LEU A 85 -7.59 -24.62 23.93
CA LEU A 85 -6.20 -25.03 24.13
C LEU A 85 -6.15 -26.40 24.79
N LEU A 86 -5.38 -27.32 24.22
CA LEU A 86 -4.94 -28.52 24.91
C LEU A 86 -3.53 -28.30 25.40
N VAL A 87 -3.33 -28.40 26.69
CA VAL A 87 -2.05 -28.16 27.34
C VAL A 87 -1.56 -29.45 28.02
N LYS A 88 -0.28 -29.76 27.74
CA LYS A 88 0.38 -30.92 28.36
C LYS A 88 1.79 -30.55 28.80
N GLN A 89 2.10 -30.82 30.04
CA GLN A 89 3.46 -30.76 30.57
C GLN A 89 4.05 -32.19 30.63
N VAL A 90 5.26 -32.33 30.16
CA VAL A 90 6.04 -33.57 30.23
C VAL A 90 7.43 -33.27 30.78
N GLU A 91 7.98 -34.18 31.57
CA GLU A 91 9.33 -34.10 32.06
C GLU A 91 10.12 -35.32 31.54
N LEU A 92 11.25 -35.06 30.87
CA LEU A 92 12.03 -36.07 30.20
C LEU A 92 13.46 -36.17 30.77
N PRO A 93 14.01 -37.37 30.88
CA PRO A 93 15.38 -37.57 31.39
C PRO A 93 16.46 -37.17 30.37
N GLN A 94 16.12 -37.07 29.08
CA GLN A 94 16.99 -36.71 27.97
C GLN A 94 16.21 -36.07 26.83
N ASP A 95 16.92 -35.45 25.87
CA ASP A 95 16.31 -34.91 24.64
C ASP A 95 15.64 -36.05 23.85
N GLN A 96 14.44 -35.78 23.35
CA GLN A 96 13.64 -36.75 22.58
C GLN A 96 12.82 -36.08 21.50
N VAL A 97 12.69 -36.72 20.34
CA VAL A 97 11.74 -36.33 19.29
C VAL A 97 10.52 -37.22 19.36
N VAL A 98 9.35 -36.62 19.48
CA VAL A 98 8.07 -37.31 19.50
C VAL A 98 7.24 -36.92 18.28
N LYS A 99 6.62 -37.91 17.64
CA LYS A 99 5.64 -37.71 16.59
C LYS A 99 4.27 -37.75 17.19
N LEU A 100 3.63 -36.60 17.31
CA LEU A 100 2.25 -36.48 17.77
C LEU A 100 1.31 -36.30 16.58
N GLY A 101 0.39 -37.23 16.42
CA GLY A 101 -0.66 -37.12 15.42
C GLY A 101 -1.90 -36.45 15.98
N CYS A 102 -2.50 -35.58 15.22
CA CYS A 102 -3.69 -34.83 15.59
C CYS A 102 -4.69 -34.72 14.43
N GLY A 103 -5.87 -35.26 14.65
CA GLY A 103 -7.04 -34.96 13.83
C GLY A 103 -7.92 -33.97 14.57
N VAL A 104 -8.33 -32.91 13.93
CA VAL A 104 -9.20 -31.89 14.52
C VAL A 104 -10.19 -31.37 13.47
N ASP A 105 -11.38 -31.11 13.90
CA ASP A 105 -12.38 -30.45 13.11
C ASP A 105 -12.53 -29.00 13.64
N TRP A 106 -11.81 -28.00 13.16
CA TRP A 106 -11.32 -27.76 11.80
C TRP A 106 -9.79 -27.50 11.74
N TRP A 107 -9.21 -26.64 12.64
CA TRP A 107 -7.80 -26.21 12.61
C TRP A 107 -7.04 -26.55 13.88
N VAL A 108 -5.74 -26.78 13.71
CA VAL A 108 -4.81 -26.96 14.83
C VAL A 108 -3.49 -26.20 14.57
N GLU A 109 -2.96 -25.60 15.63
CA GLU A 109 -1.57 -25.19 15.72
C GLU A 109 -0.91 -25.89 16.90
N GLY A 110 0.27 -26.45 16.68
CA GLY A 110 1.07 -27.10 17.69
C GLY A 110 2.23 -26.24 18.15
N TYR A 111 2.42 -26.10 19.45
CA TYR A 111 3.49 -25.37 20.07
C TYR A 111 4.31 -26.29 20.99
N CYS A 112 5.63 -26.17 20.94
CA CYS A 112 6.53 -26.84 21.86
C CYS A 112 7.43 -25.80 22.52
N ASN A 113 7.30 -25.64 23.84
CA ASN A 113 8.04 -24.66 24.64
C ASN A 113 7.89 -23.20 24.09
N GLY A 114 6.67 -22.83 23.71
CA GLY A 114 6.35 -21.51 23.16
C GLY A 114 6.70 -21.31 21.69
N LYS A 115 7.35 -22.29 21.03
CA LYS A 115 7.64 -22.24 19.59
C LYS A 115 6.64 -23.05 18.81
N ILE A 116 6.12 -22.46 17.73
CA ILE A 116 5.24 -23.18 16.81
C ILE A 116 6.02 -24.30 16.11
N VAL A 117 5.43 -25.48 16.02
CA VAL A 117 6.00 -26.65 15.36
C VAL A 117 5.11 -27.20 14.26
N TYR A 118 3.84 -26.75 14.19
CA TYR A 118 2.87 -27.24 13.23
C TYR A 118 1.66 -26.31 13.12
N SER A 119 1.04 -26.21 11.93
CA SER A 119 -0.20 -25.49 11.71
C SER A 119 -1.00 -26.05 10.53
N THR A 120 -2.34 -26.06 10.65
CA THR A 120 -3.28 -26.39 9.59
C THR A 120 -4.10 -25.17 9.13
N PHE A 121 -3.76 -23.97 9.58
CA PHE A 121 -4.56 -22.78 9.24
C PHE A 121 -4.62 -22.49 7.74
N GLY A 122 -3.65 -22.95 6.97
CA GLY A 122 -3.68 -22.84 5.51
C GLY A 122 -4.48 -23.94 4.78
N THR A 123 -4.81 -25.06 5.47
CA THR A 123 -5.41 -26.25 4.83
C THR A 123 -6.74 -26.69 5.43
N GLY A 124 -6.95 -26.42 6.72
CA GLY A 124 -8.07 -26.99 7.46
C GLY A 124 -7.89 -28.49 7.74
N ASN A 125 -8.98 -29.20 8.01
CA ASN A 125 -8.98 -30.64 8.25
C ASN A 125 -8.79 -31.43 6.93
N ILE A 126 -8.09 -32.56 7.04
CA ILE A 126 -7.79 -33.43 5.88
C ILE A 126 -8.92 -34.44 5.63
N SER A 127 -9.52 -34.97 6.72
CA SER A 127 -10.60 -35.94 6.63
C SER A 127 -11.76 -35.60 7.57
N TYR A 128 -12.93 -36.18 7.29
CA TYR A 128 -14.06 -36.13 8.22
C TYR A 128 -14.70 -37.53 8.34
N PRO A 129 -14.86 -38.07 9.55
CA PRO A 129 -14.38 -37.52 10.84
C PRO A 129 -12.85 -37.44 10.88
N PRO A 130 -12.27 -36.43 11.56
CA PRO A 130 -10.83 -36.23 11.65
C PRO A 130 -10.17 -37.41 12.38
N ALA A 131 -9.07 -37.88 11.83
CA ALA A 131 -8.29 -38.99 12.38
C ALA A 131 -6.93 -38.51 12.90
N SER A 132 -6.41 -39.13 13.95
CA SER A 132 -5.11 -38.73 14.55
C SER A 132 -3.93 -38.75 13.54
N LYS A 133 -4.02 -39.56 12.49
CA LYS A 133 -3.01 -39.65 11.42
C LYS A 133 -3.07 -38.49 10.42
N ASP A 134 -4.10 -37.67 10.45
CA ASP A 134 -4.30 -36.60 9.46
C ASP A 134 -3.16 -35.57 9.53
N ASN A 135 -2.71 -35.24 10.73
CA ASN A 135 -1.66 -34.27 10.94
C ASN A 135 -0.63 -34.81 11.90
N ILE A 136 0.54 -35.18 11.40
CA ILE A 136 1.67 -35.67 12.22
C ILE A 136 2.66 -34.53 12.45
N MET A 137 2.75 -34.05 13.68
CA MET A 137 3.68 -33.00 14.07
C MET A 137 4.92 -33.56 14.77
N THR A 138 6.05 -32.89 14.56
CA THR A 138 7.31 -33.24 15.22
C THR A 138 7.52 -32.36 16.45
N LEU A 139 7.59 -32.97 17.62
CA LEU A 139 7.84 -32.31 18.90
C LEU A 139 9.31 -32.49 19.31
N PRO A 140 10.16 -31.44 19.21
CA PRO A 140 11.56 -31.49 19.63
C PRO A 140 11.65 -31.24 21.16
N LEU A 141 11.37 -32.27 21.96
CA LEU A 141 11.37 -32.18 23.41
C LEU A 141 12.79 -32.19 23.95
N LYS A 142 13.04 -31.41 25.01
CA LYS A 142 14.32 -31.28 25.66
C LYS A 142 14.35 -32.05 26.98
N LYS A 143 15.54 -32.38 27.45
CA LYS A 143 15.75 -32.86 28.81
C LYS A 143 15.12 -31.90 29.82
N GLY A 144 14.43 -32.42 30.82
CA GLY A 144 13.69 -31.64 31.82
C GLY A 144 12.26 -31.37 31.40
N LYS A 145 11.71 -30.25 31.89
CA LYS A 145 10.31 -29.89 31.70
C LYS A 145 10.06 -29.31 30.31
N ASN A 146 9.03 -29.83 29.65
CA ASN A 146 8.54 -29.33 28.37
C ASN A 146 7.04 -29.00 28.46
N LEU A 147 6.63 -27.98 27.74
CA LEU A 147 5.24 -27.61 27.59
C LEU A 147 4.81 -27.77 26.13
N ILE A 148 3.77 -28.56 25.92
CA ILE A 148 3.14 -28.77 24.62
C ILE A 148 1.77 -28.12 24.67
N VAL A 149 1.47 -27.28 23.69
CA VAL A 149 0.19 -26.60 23.58
C VAL A 149 -0.35 -26.81 22.17
N LEU A 150 -1.60 -27.29 22.09
CA LEU A 150 -2.34 -27.33 20.82
C LEU A 150 -3.43 -26.27 20.88
N TYR A 151 -3.36 -25.28 20.01
CA TYR A 151 -4.43 -24.34 19.77
C TYR A 151 -5.36 -24.93 18.72
N LEU A 152 -6.62 -25.07 19.08
CA LEU A 152 -7.64 -25.70 18.26
C LEU A 152 -8.75 -24.71 17.95
N GLN A 153 -9.30 -24.79 16.75
CA GLN A 153 -10.54 -24.09 16.39
C GLN A 153 -11.52 -25.06 15.73
N SER A 154 -12.77 -25.01 16.17
CA SER A 154 -13.82 -25.90 15.66
C SER A 154 -14.37 -25.47 14.31
N GLY A 155 -14.88 -26.42 13.54
CA GLY A 155 -15.80 -26.17 12.43
C GLY A 155 -17.22 -25.78 12.90
N ASN A 156 -18.18 -25.79 11.99
CA ASN A 156 -19.56 -25.37 12.25
C ASN A 156 -20.39 -26.42 13.04
N GLY A 157 -20.13 -27.68 12.80
CA GLY A 157 -20.99 -28.79 13.32
C GLY A 157 -20.45 -29.41 14.58
N SER A 158 -19.24 -29.87 14.59
CA SER A 158 -18.62 -30.62 15.70
C SER A 158 -17.32 -29.96 16.14
N PHE A 159 -16.76 -30.47 17.26
CA PHE A 159 -15.41 -30.15 17.69
C PHE A 159 -14.66 -31.45 18.01
N LEU A 160 -14.63 -32.31 17.00
CA LEU A 160 -13.94 -33.59 17.09
C LEU A 160 -12.42 -33.38 17.13
N THR A 161 -11.78 -34.05 18.08
CA THR A 161 -10.32 -34.02 18.22
C THR A 161 -9.83 -35.43 18.56
N ALA A 162 -8.91 -35.96 17.78
CA ALA A 162 -8.27 -37.25 17.96
C ALA A 162 -6.75 -37.07 18.08
N LEU A 163 -6.13 -37.69 19.09
CA LEU A 163 -4.69 -37.64 19.31
C LEU A 163 -4.13 -39.04 19.42
N ASP A 164 -2.92 -39.25 18.90
CA ASP A 164 -2.13 -40.47 19.09
C ASP A 164 -0.64 -40.18 18.92
N VAL A 165 0.21 -41.06 19.45
CA VAL A 165 1.66 -40.97 19.27
C VAL A 165 2.09 -42.01 18.26
N TYR A 166 2.92 -41.60 17.34
CA TYR A 166 3.44 -42.43 16.25
C TYR A 166 4.92 -42.73 16.42
N PRO A 167 5.44 -43.80 15.80
CA PRO A 167 6.87 -44.09 15.76
C PRO A 167 7.71 -42.90 15.30
N ALA A 168 8.92 -42.77 15.82
CA ALA A 168 9.76 -41.61 15.54
C ALA A 168 10.17 -41.44 14.06
N ASP A 169 10.14 -42.52 13.30
CA ASP A 169 10.42 -42.59 11.87
C ASP A 169 9.18 -42.28 11.00
N THR A 170 8.01 -42.14 11.61
CA THR A 170 6.80 -41.78 10.88
C THR A 170 7.05 -40.43 10.17
N PRO A 171 6.81 -40.37 8.85
CA PRO A 171 6.92 -39.10 8.13
C PRO A 171 6.02 -38.05 8.76
N ALA A 172 6.58 -36.92 9.14
CA ALA A 172 5.76 -35.77 9.49
C ALA A 172 5.00 -35.39 8.23
N GLY A 173 3.71 -35.12 8.36
CA GLY A 173 2.91 -34.69 7.23
C GLY A 173 3.64 -33.56 6.51
N THR A 174 3.83 -33.74 5.22
CA THR A 174 4.43 -32.73 4.35
C THR A 174 3.44 -31.60 4.21
N ILE A 175 3.47 -30.65 5.12
CA ILE A 175 2.70 -29.45 4.95
C ILE A 175 3.65 -28.42 4.37
N SER A 176 3.49 -28.16 3.09
CA SER A 176 4.20 -27.10 2.37
C SER A 176 4.05 -25.71 3.00
N HIS A 177 3.05 -25.54 3.83
CA HIS A 177 2.76 -24.30 4.57
C HIS A 177 3.67 -24.06 5.78
N ARG A 178 4.44 -25.05 6.19
CA ARG A 178 5.31 -24.93 7.35
C ARG A 178 6.37 -23.85 7.17
N VAL A 179 6.88 -23.69 5.97
CA VAL A 179 7.89 -22.68 5.64
C VAL A 179 7.26 -21.28 5.62
N GLU A 180 6.06 -21.14 5.13
CA GLU A 180 5.34 -19.88 5.12
C GLU A 180 4.95 -19.43 6.52
N TYR A 181 4.55 -20.36 7.38
CA TYR A 181 4.24 -20.05 8.79
C TYR A 181 5.50 -19.73 9.61
N GLU A 182 6.62 -20.38 9.39
CA GLU A 182 7.87 -20.02 10.07
C GLU A 182 8.35 -18.61 9.68
N SER A 183 8.00 -18.13 8.49
CA SER A 183 8.29 -16.76 8.05
C SER A 183 7.29 -15.72 8.55
N VAL A 184 6.11 -16.14 8.95
CA VAL A 184 4.99 -15.26 9.36
C VAL A 184 4.88 -15.12 10.89
N PHE A 185 5.49 -16.00 11.67
CA PHE A 185 5.44 -15.93 13.13
C PHE A 185 6.75 -15.44 13.77
N PRO A 186 6.64 -14.47 14.69
CA PRO A 186 5.41 -13.91 15.22
C PRO A 186 4.74 -12.97 14.18
N VAL A 187 3.42 -13.10 14.02
CA VAL A 187 2.63 -12.14 13.24
C VAL A 187 2.81 -10.76 13.85
N ARG A 188 3.41 -9.86 13.12
CA ARG A 188 3.60 -8.47 13.54
C ARG A 188 2.46 -7.65 12.98
N LEU A 189 1.48 -7.35 13.81
CA LEU A 189 0.40 -6.42 13.49
C LEU A 189 0.88 -4.97 13.66
N GLU A 190 1.93 -4.65 12.92
CA GLU A 190 2.55 -3.33 12.90
C GLU A 190 2.57 -2.81 11.46
N LEU A 191 2.54 -1.50 11.30
CA LEU A 191 2.74 -0.89 10.00
C LEU A 191 4.22 -1.02 9.59
N ARG A 192 4.45 -1.49 8.36
CA ARG A 192 5.75 -1.40 7.70
C ARG A 192 5.94 0.00 7.10
N ASN A 193 4.90 0.53 6.46
CA ASN A 193 4.88 1.83 5.83
C ASN A 193 3.49 2.47 5.93
N GLY A 194 3.43 3.78 6.04
CA GLY A 194 2.19 4.54 6.04
C GLY A 194 1.66 4.85 7.44
N PRO A 195 0.41 5.33 7.49
CA PRO A 195 -0.51 5.48 6.35
C PRO A 195 -0.15 6.68 5.46
N TRP A 196 -0.58 6.63 4.21
CA TRP A 196 -0.58 7.77 3.29
C TRP A 196 -1.93 7.90 2.59
N LEU A 197 -2.27 9.12 2.21
CA LEU A 197 -3.52 9.45 1.54
C LEU A 197 -3.27 9.63 0.04
N ILE A 198 -4.14 9.11 -0.80
CA ILE A 198 -4.14 9.31 -2.25
C ILE A 198 -5.55 9.63 -2.75
N ALA A 199 -5.65 10.00 -4.02
CA ALA A 199 -6.91 10.18 -4.73
C ALA A 199 -7.90 11.11 -3.99
N PRO A 200 -7.51 12.37 -3.74
CA PRO A 200 -8.45 13.33 -3.17
C PRO A 200 -9.54 13.65 -4.20
N ASP A 201 -10.80 13.47 -3.81
CA ASP A 201 -11.95 13.93 -4.57
C ASP A 201 -13.04 14.37 -3.60
N THR A 202 -14.03 15.13 -4.07
CA THR A 202 -15.07 15.69 -3.21
C THR A 202 -15.69 14.62 -2.30
N GLY A 203 -15.54 14.80 -1.00
CA GLY A 203 -16.05 13.86 0.01
C GLY A 203 -15.42 12.48 0.00
N THR A 204 -14.25 12.31 -0.67
CA THR A 204 -13.58 11.02 -0.83
C THR A 204 -12.06 11.14 -0.68
N VAL A 205 -11.46 10.16 -0.03
CA VAL A 205 -10.00 9.98 0.04
C VAL A 205 -9.67 8.49 0.18
N THR A 206 -8.57 8.05 -0.38
CA THR A 206 -8.10 6.68 -0.21
C THR A 206 -6.97 6.65 0.81
N VAL A 207 -7.13 5.82 1.84
CA VAL A 207 -6.10 5.54 2.84
C VAL A 207 -5.34 4.30 2.44
N MET A 208 -4.03 4.44 2.33
CA MET A 208 -3.09 3.38 1.97
C MET A 208 -2.13 3.12 3.12
N PHE A 209 -1.78 1.87 3.36
CA PHE A 209 -0.74 1.48 4.31
C PHE A 209 -0.24 0.07 4.03
N MET A 210 0.94 -0.24 4.54
CA MET A 210 1.52 -1.58 4.46
C MET A 210 1.75 -2.13 5.86
N SER A 211 1.35 -3.37 6.08
CA SER A 211 1.63 -4.12 7.31
C SER A 211 2.89 -4.98 7.18
N GLN A 212 3.49 -5.33 8.32
CA GLN A 212 4.64 -6.25 8.36
C GLN A 212 4.25 -7.66 7.93
N SER A 213 3.06 -8.10 8.33
CA SER A 213 2.53 -9.44 7.98
C SER A 213 1.20 -9.30 7.25
N ALA A 214 0.88 -10.27 6.41
CA ALA A 214 -0.45 -10.37 5.80
C ALA A 214 -1.51 -10.49 6.91
N CYS A 215 -2.53 -9.62 6.87
CA CYS A 215 -3.54 -9.54 7.93
C CYS A 215 -4.83 -8.86 7.45
N GLY A 216 -5.87 -8.96 8.24
CA GLY A 216 -7.08 -8.17 8.06
C GLY A 216 -6.84 -6.70 8.40
N SER A 217 -7.58 -5.81 7.75
CA SER A 217 -7.43 -4.38 8.00
C SER A 217 -8.74 -3.60 7.90
N ALA A 218 -8.74 -2.47 8.58
CA ALA A 218 -9.78 -1.46 8.52
C ALA A 218 -9.16 -0.07 8.66
N VAL A 219 -9.93 0.95 8.30
CA VAL A 219 -9.71 2.33 8.75
C VAL A 219 -10.85 2.70 9.68
N GLU A 220 -10.52 3.09 10.88
CA GLU A 220 -11.44 3.77 11.77
C GLU A 220 -11.32 5.27 11.57
N TYR A 221 -12.44 5.97 11.45
CA TYR A 221 -12.48 7.41 11.22
C TYR A 221 -13.68 8.05 11.92
N ARG A 222 -13.56 9.35 12.22
CA ARG A 222 -14.61 10.16 12.82
C ARG A 222 -14.40 11.64 12.50
N LYS A 223 -15.45 12.46 12.55
CA LYS A 223 -15.28 13.91 12.58
C LYS A 223 -14.43 14.27 13.80
N LYS A 224 -13.50 15.19 13.63
CA LYS A 224 -12.62 15.60 14.72
C LYS A 224 -13.42 16.08 15.93
N GLY A 225 -13.12 15.51 17.09
CA GLY A 225 -13.83 15.77 18.34
C GLY A 225 -15.12 15.01 18.56
N ALA A 226 -15.56 14.14 17.63
CA ALA A 226 -16.68 13.25 17.86
C ALA A 226 -16.26 12.03 18.71
N ASP A 227 -17.18 11.49 19.53
CA ASP A 227 -16.85 10.36 20.40
C ASP A 227 -16.79 9.03 19.65
N ALA A 228 -17.72 8.80 18.72
CA ALA A 228 -17.88 7.51 18.04
C ALA A 228 -17.00 7.37 16.79
N TRP A 229 -16.29 6.25 16.70
CA TRP A 229 -15.55 5.83 15.53
C TRP A 229 -16.43 5.03 14.57
N GLN A 230 -16.35 5.33 13.29
CA GLN A 230 -16.88 4.52 12.20
C GLN A 230 -15.75 3.64 11.66
N SER A 231 -16.08 2.49 11.10
CA SER A 231 -15.08 1.56 10.53
C SER A 231 -15.38 1.25 9.08
N LYS A 232 -14.38 1.38 8.22
CA LYS A 232 -14.40 0.90 6.84
C LYS A 232 -13.38 -0.23 6.71
N TYR A 233 -13.84 -1.41 6.31
CA TYR A 233 -13.02 -2.63 6.24
C TYR A 233 -12.45 -2.83 4.84
N ASN A 234 -11.29 -3.49 4.75
CA ASN A 234 -10.73 -3.97 3.48
C ASN A 234 -11.47 -5.25 3.05
N ILE A 235 -12.41 -5.08 2.13
CA ILE A 235 -13.33 -6.13 1.67
C ILE A 235 -13.16 -6.33 0.17
N CYS A 236 -13.16 -7.58 -0.28
CA CYS A 236 -13.23 -7.97 -1.68
C CYS A 236 -14.27 -9.07 -1.86
N GLY A 237 -15.21 -8.89 -2.78
CA GLY A 237 -16.27 -9.88 -3.01
C GLY A 237 -17.13 -10.17 -1.78
N GLY A 238 -17.31 -9.20 -0.88
CA GLY A 238 -18.06 -9.37 0.38
C GLY A 238 -17.28 -10.04 1.52
N ALA A 239 -16.01 -10.44 1.30
CA ALA A 239 -15.17 -11.07 2.32
C ALA A 239 -14.03 -10.14 2.77
N LEU A 240 -13.66 -10.26 4.05
CA LEU A 240 -12.47 -9.62 4.59
C LEU A 240 -11.20 -10.22 3.95
N ARG A 241 -10.24 -9.35 3.63
CA ARG A 241 -8.94 -9.75 3.06
C ARG A 241 -7.91 -9.93 4.18
N PHE A 242 -7.36 -11.15 4.27
CA PHE A 242 -6.28 -11.49 5.22
C PHE A 242 -4.96 -11.86 4.51
N ASP A 243 -4.96 -11.92 3.20
CA ASP A 243 -3.89 -12.38 2.32
C ASP A 243 -2.98 -11.25 1.83
N GLN A 244 -3.10 -10.05 2.39
CA GLN A 244 -2.41 -8.86 1.90
C GLN A 244 -1.59 -8.17 2.96
N THR A 245 -0.43 -7.65 2.54
CA THR A 245 0.37 -6.69 3.30
C THR A 245 0.13 -5.25 2.83
N LEU A 246 -0.35 -5.04 1.61
CA LEU A 246 -0.75 -3.74 1.10
C LEU A 246 -2.26 -3.56 1.25
N HIS A 247 -2.65 -2.55 2.00
CA HIS A 247 -4.03 -2.23 2.31
C HIS A 247 -4.45 -0.93 1.65
N ARG A 248 -5.62 -0.97 1.01
CA ARG A 248 -6.22 0.16 0.31
C ARG A 248 -7.68 0.28 0.71
N ILE A 249 -8.03 1.38 1.37
CA ILE A 249 -9.37 1.59 1.91
C ILE A 249 -9.87 2.97 1.50
N VAL A 250 -10.95 3.00 0.73
CA VAL A 250 -11.58 4.24 0.28
C VAL A 250 -12.53 4.72 1.36
N LEU A 251 -12.30 5.92 1.86
CA LEU A 251 -13.26 6.65 2.69
C LEU A 251 -14.11 7.52 1.77
N ASP A 252 -15.35 7.20 1.66
CA ASP A 252 -16.37 7.86 0.84
C ASP A 252 -17.47 8.48 1.72
N HIS A 253 -18.31 9.31 1.13
CA HIS A 253 -19.40 9.99 1.81
C HIS A 253 -18.95 10.85 3.00
N LEU A 254 -17.72 11.34 2.95
CA LEU A 254 -17.21 12.31 3.92
C LEU A 254 -17.90 13.66 3.69
N GLU A 255 -18.21 14.37 4.75
CA GLU A 255 -18.71 15.74 4.64
C GLU A 255 -17.59 16.67 4.17
N PRO A 256 -17.75 17.32 2.99
CA PRO A 256 -16.69 18.11 2.39
C PRO A 256 -16.26 19.27 3.27
N GLY A 257 -14.94 19.52 3.36
CA GLY A 257 -14.36 20.61 4.13
C GLY A 257 -14.25 20.35 5.64
N ILE A 258 -14.77 19.23 6.15
CA ILE A 258 -14.70 18.87 7.56
C ILE A 258 -13.39 18.15 7.86
N GLU A 259 -12.80 18.44 9.02
CA GLU A 259 -11.63 17.72 9.54
C GLU A 259 -12.05 16.40 10.18
N TYR A 260 -11.39 15.32 9.75
CA TYR A 260 -11.57 13.97 10.27
C TYR A 260 -10.30 13.50 10.98
N GLU A 261 -10.48 12.75 12.05
CA GLU A 261 -9.45 11.88 12.63
C GLU A 261 -9.60 10.49 12.03
N TYR A 262 -8.48 9.81 11.77
CA TYR A 262 -8.48 8.43 11.29
C TYR A 262 -7.27 7.67 11.81
N ARG A 263 -7.41 6.33 11.81
CA ARG A 263 -6.33 5.41 12.15
C ARG A 263 -6.46 4.11 11.37
N ALA A 264 -5.35 3.55 10.95
CA ALA A 264 -5.31 2.18 10.45
C ALA A 264 -5.58 1.21 11.61
N VAL A 265 -6.27 0.13 11.34
CA VAL A 265 -6.54 -0.95 12.29
C VAL A 265 -6.13 -2.25 11.65
N LEU A 266 -5.26 -2.99 12.31
CA LEU A 266 -4.79 -4.30 11.87
C LEU A 266 -5.39 -5.37 12.78
N PHE A 267 -5.70 -6.53 12.22
CA PHE A 267 -6.23 -7.65 12.99
C PHE A 267 -5.95 -8.97 12.29
N PHE A 268 -5.77 -10.01 13.08
CA PHE A 268 -5.65 -11.39 12.59
C PHE A 268 -6.98 -12.13 12.67
N ASP A 269 -7.78 -11.76 13.66
CA ASP A 269 -9.16 -12.17 13.82
C ASP A 269 -10.04 -10.95 14.14
N THR A 270 -11.33 -11.08 13.98
CA THR A 270 -12.27 -9.96 14.19
C THR A 270 -12.40 -9.53 15.66
N GLY A 271 -11.89 -10.34 16.61
CA GLY A 271 -11.97 -10.07 18.06
C GLY A 271 -10.82 -9.23 18.60
N ASN A 272 -9.64 -9.28 17.94
CA ASN A 272 -8.42 -8.63 18.42
C ASN A 272 -7.94 -7.58 17.43
N LYS A 273 -8.60 -6.43 17.43
CA LYS A 273 -8.25 -5.29 16.59
C LYS A 273 -7.17 -4.46 17.26
N LEU A 274 -6.11 -4.15 16.52
CA LEU A 274 -5.00 -3.32 16.97
C LEU A 274 -5.00 -1.97 16.23
N PRO A 275 -5.59 -0.92 16.82
CA PRO A 275 -5.53 0.42 16.27
C PRO A 275 -4.09 0.94 16.28
N GLN A 276 -3.72 1.57 15.17
CA GLN A 276 -2.43 2.24 15.02
C GLN A 276 -2.54 3.72 15.42
N LYS A 277 -1.48 4.49 15.23
CA LYS A 277 -1.43 5.92 15.51
C LYS A 277 -2.56 6.67 14.80
N THR A 278 -3.18 7.61 15.50
CA THR A 278 -4.23 8.49 14.96
C THR A 278 -3.63 9.69 14.25
N TYR A 279 -4.18 10.00 13.08
CA TYR A 279 -3.86 11.16 12.26
C TYR A 279 -5.13 11.94 11.92
N SER A 280 -4.98 13.10 11.31
CA SER A 280 -6.13 13.88 10.81
C SER A 280 -5.90 14.37 9.39
N PHE A 281 -7.01 14.58 8.68
CA PHE A 281 -7.04 15.22 7.37
C PHE A 281 -8.33 16.02 7.21
N THR A 282 -8.33 16.99 6.29
CA THR A 282 -9.54 17.68 5.89
C THR A 282 -10.13 17.00 4.66
N ALA A 283 -11.42 16.65 4.72
CA ALA A 283 -12.10 16.02 3.59
C ALA A 283 -12.14 16.97 2.38
N PRO A 284 -11.76 16.51 1.17
CA PRO A 284 -11.79 17.33 -0.03
C PRO A 284 -13.17 17.92 -0.29
N SER A 285 -13.21 19.15 -0.75
CA SER A 285 -14.44 19.91 -1.03
C SER A 285 -14.40 20.49 -2.44
N ALA A 286 -15.54 20.57 -3.09
CA ALA A 286 -15.73 21.27 -4.36
C ALA A 286 -16.31 22.69 -4.19
N ASP A 287 -16.23 23.27 -2.99
CA ASP A 287 -16.69 24.65 -2.77
C ASP A 287 -15.92 25.62 -3.67
N GLU A 288 -16.64 26.27 -4.56
CA GLU A 288 -16.07 27.21 -5.53
C GLU A 288 -15.44 28.46 -4.91
N ASN A 289 -15.75 28.75 -3.66
CA ASN A 289 -15.19 29.88 -2.92
C ASN A 289 -13.97 29.47 -2.08
N MET A 290 -13.67 28.17 -2.01
CA MET A 290 -12.55 27.67 -1.22
C MET A 290 -11.21 28.13 -1.80
N ALA A 291 -10.42 28.82 -0.98
CA ALA A 291 -9.02 29.09 -1.29
C ALA A 291 -8.15 27.95 -0.76
N PHE A 292 -7.19 27.50 -1.56
CA PHE A 292 -6.24 26.48 -1.17
C PHE A 292 -4.94 26.59 -1.96
N ASN A 293 -3.91 25.91 -1.48
CA ASN A 293 -2.64 25.78 -2.19
C ASN A 293 -2.38 24.33 -2.55
N PHE A 294 -1.68 24.07 -3.65
CA PHE A 294 -1.05 22.79 -3.91
C PHE A 294 0.38 23.00 -4.39
N PHE A 295 1.22 22.00 -4.16
CA PHE A 295 2.61 22.03 -4.56
C PHE A 295 2.89 20.94 -5.57
N ALA A 296 3.64 21.24 -6.63
CA ALA A 296 3.98 20.30 -7.69
C ALA A 296 5.50 20.16 -7.86
N THR A 297 5.95 18.92 -8.03
CA THR A 297 7.32 18.55 -8.40
C THR A 297 7.27 17.50 -9.51
N GLY A 298 8.41 17.19 -10.13
CA GLY A 298 8.52 16.10 -11.12
C GLY A 298 9.97 15.64 -11.24
N ASP A 299 10.17 14.53 -11.96
CA ASP A 299 11.51 14.05 -12.37
C ASP A 299 12.47 13.85 -11.18
N THR A 300 12.02 13.09 -10.17
CA THR A 300 12.80 12.82 -8.94
C THR A 300 13.58 11.50 -9.01
N GLN A 301 13.81 10.97 -10.21
CA GLN A 301 14.33 9.63 -10.49
C GLN A 301 15.78 9.36 -10.07
N PHE A 302 16.44 10.29 -9.43
CA PHE A 302 17.83 10.12 -8.99
C PHE A 302 17.97 9.40 -7.66
N GLY A 303 19.22 9.22 -7.24
CA GLY A 303 19.57 8.45 -6.04
C GLY A 303 18.68 8.75 -4.83
N ILE A 304 18.50 7.74 -3.99
CA ILE A 304 17.59 7.79 -2.83
C ILE A 304 17.89 8.98 -1.91
N THR A 305 19.18 9.24 -1.67
CA THR A 305 19.64 10.35 -0.81
C THR A 305 19.38 11.71 -1.44
N GLU A 306 19.66 11.85 -2.72
CA GLU A 306 19.46 13.09 -3.47
C GLU A 306 17.99 13.48 -3.55
N ARG A 307 17.10 12.49 -3.73
CA ARG A 307 15.65 12.69 -3.69
C ARG A 307 15.18 13.24 -2.34
N GLY A 308 15.61 12.62 -1.26
CA GLY A 308 15.30 13.06 0.10
C GLY A 308 15.77 14.49 0.35
N ASN A 309 16.98 14.82 -0.05
CA ASN A 309 17.56 16.16 0.07
C ASN A 309 16.81 17.20 -0.77
N TYR A 310 16.44 16.85 -1.99
CA TYR A 310 15.68 17.72 -2.88
C TYR A 310 14.35 18.14 -2.26
N LEU A 311 13.58 17.19 -1.79
CA LEU A 311 12.24 17.48 -1.30
C LEU A 311 12.20 18.05 0.10
N SER A 312 13.22 17.78 0.92
CA SER A 312 13.38 18.46 2.21
C SER A 312 13.51 19.97 2.05
N LYS A 313 14.07 20.45 0.95
CA LYS A 313 14.18 21.89 0.63
C LYS A 313 12.81 22.53 0.40
N TYR A 314 11.84 21.76 -0.10
CA TYR A 314 10.48 22.23 -0.37
C TYR A 314 9.47 21.88 0.74
N GLN A 315 9.92 21.33 1.86
CA GLN A 315 9.06 20.92 2.97
C GLN A 315 8.09 22.01 3.42
N LYS A 316 8.53 23.27 3.42
CA LYS A 316 7.70 24.43 3.75
C LYS A 316 6.48 24.51 2.84
N TYR A 317 6.67 24.44 1.54
CA TYR A 317 5.59 24.56 0.56
C TYR A 317 4.65 23.37 0.56
N ILE A 318 5.18 22.16 0.80
CA ILE A 318 4.37 20.95 1.01
C ILE A 318 3.50 21.11 2.27
N ASN A 319 4.05 21.66 3.35
CA ASN A 319 3.30 21.91 4.59
C ASN A 319 2.16 22.93 4.39
N GLU A 320 2.38 23.94 3.57
CA GLU A 320 1.40 25.00 3.27
C GLU A 320 0.33 24.55 2.26
N SER A 321 0.48 23.37 1.64
CA SER A 321 -0.39 22.88 0.59
C SER A 321 -1.46 21.92 1.12
N ALA A 322 -2.61 21.86 0.46
CA ALA A 322 -3.66 20.90 0.72
C ALA A 322 -3.25 19.49 0.28
N PHE A 323 -2.49 19.39 -0.81
CA PHE A 323 -1.92 18.15 -1.34
C PHE A 323 -0.65 18.42 -2.14
N HIS A 324 0.14 17.35 -2.35
CA HIS A 324 1.34 17.38 -3.16
C HIS A 324 1.13 16.57 -4.46
N ILE A 325 1.57 17.12 -5.58
CA ILE A 325 1.54 16.47 -6.88
C ILE A 325 2.96 16.11 -7.31
N THR A 326 3.15 14.87 -7.76
CA THR A 326 4.33 14.54 -8.55
C THR A 326 3.95 14.33 -10.02
N LEU A 327 4.70 14.95 -10.90
CA LEU A 327 4.47 14.95 -12.35
C LEU A 327 5.23 13.81 -13.05
N GLY A 328 5.39 12.67 -12.37
CA GLY A 328 6.01 11.47 -12.89
C GLY A 328 7.52 11.37 -12.65
N ASP A 329 8.08 10.24 -13.06
CA ASP A 329 9.49 9.90 -12.94
C ASP A 329 9.98 9.95 -11.49
N LEU A 330 9.31 9.22 -10.60
CA LEU A 330 9.66 9.12 -9.19
C LEU A 330 10.95 8.33 -8.96
N SER A 331 11.21 7.32 -9.79
CA SER A 331 12.42 6.50 -9.79
C SER A 331 12.89 6.22 -11.19
N ASP A 332 14.17 5.86 -11.35
CA ASP A 332 14.74 5.59 -12.67
C ASP A 332 14.26 4.26 -13.25
N ILE A 333 14.15 3.23 -12.41
CA ILE A 333 13.69 1.89 -12.79
C ILE A 333 13.03 1.17 -11.60
N TYR A 334 12.04 0.34 -11.88
CA TYR A 334 11.25 -0.39 -10.88
C TYR A 334 11.52 -1.90 -10.94
N THR A 335 12.74 -2.31 -10.62
CA THR A 335 13.13 -3.70 -10.42
C THR A 335 12.79 -4.22 -9.03
N ASP A 336 12.76 -3.31 -8.05
CA ASP A 336 12.25 -3.47 -6.69
C ASP A 336 11.47 -2.20 -6.37
N PHE A 337 10.16 -2.28 -6.48
CA PHE A 337 9.29 -1.12 -6.32
C PHE A 337 9.30 -0.58 -4.89
N ASP A 338 9.37 -1.46 -3.91
CA ASP A 338 9.40 -1.07 -2.51
C ASP A 338 10.66 -0.25 -2.19
N MET A 339 11.82 -0.70 -2.67
CA MET A 339 13.07 0.05 -2.51
C MET A 339 13.01 1.37 -3.30
N ALA A 340 12.54 1.34 -4.53
CA ALA A 340 12.46 2.51 -5.38
C ALA A 340 11.57 3.62 -4.80
N LEU A 341 10.45 3.24 -4.19
CA LEU A 341 9.49 4.19 -3.60
C LEU A 341 9.82 4.50 -2.14
N PHE A 342 9.96 3.48 -1.30
CA PHE A 342 10.08 3.64 0.15
C PHE A 342 11.53 3.78 0.65
N GLY A 343 12.53 3.45 -0.17
CA GLY A 343 13.94 3.44 0.21
C GLY A 343 14.56 4.79 0.57
N GLY A 344 13.83 5.89 0.49
CA GLY A 344 14.39 7.17 0.87
C GLY A 344 13.40 8.32 1.00
N TYR A 345 12.60 8.52 0.00
CA TYR A 345 11.82 9.74 -0.15
C TYR A 345 10.41 9.63 0.41
N PHE A 346 9.69 8.60 0.00
CA PHE A 346 8.27 8.48 0.27
C PHE A 346 7.99 8.26 1.76
N ASN A 347 8.83 7.48 2.44
CA ASN A 347 8.72 7.30 3.90
C ASN A 347 8.86 8.61 4.66
N HIS A 348 9.86 9.42 4.31
CA HIS A 348 10.08 10.70 4.99
C HIS A 348 8.89 11.64 4.84
N LEU A 349 8.29 11.72 3.64
CA LEU A 349 7.10 12.54 3.41
C LEU A 349 5.84 11.91 3.98
N THR A 350 5.74 10.59 4.03
CA THR A 350 4.65 9.89 4.68
C THR A 350 4.63 10.21 6.17
N GLU A 351 5.77 10.15 6.83
CA GLU A 351 5.89 10.48 8.25
C GLU A 351 5.57 11.94 8.57
N LYS A 352 5.87 12.87 7.66
CA LYS A 352 5.67 14.31 7.87
C LYS A 352 4.37 14.86 7.31
N ASN A 353 3.93 14.37 6.16
CA ASN A 353 2.87 15.02 5.38
C ASN A 353 1.77 14.10 4.88
N TYR A 354 2.13 12.96 4.24
CA TYR A 354 1.15 12.21 3.46
C TYR A 354 0.10 11.47 4.29
N HIS A 355 0.32 11.33 5.58
CA HIS A 355 -0.71 10.88 6.51
C HIS A 355 -1.84 11.92 6.73
N SER A 356 -1.61 13.18 6.39
CA SER A 356 -2.61 14.26 6.57
C SER A 356 -2.95 14.99 5.27
N LYS A 357 -2.10 14.89 4.27
CA LYS A 357 -2.23 15.56 2.98
C LYS A 357 -2.15 14.55 1.85
N PRO A 358 -3.16 14.46 0.98
CA PRO A 358 -3.13 13.54 -0.12
C PRO A 358 -1.92 13.73 -1.04
N PHE A 359 -1.43 12.61 -1.58
CA PHE A 359 -0.42 12.57 -2.61
C PHE A 359 -1.09 12.25 -3.95
N VAL A 360 -0.83 13.07 -4.96
CA VAL A 360 -1.35 12.90 -6.33
C VAL A 360 -0.19 12.53 -7.22
N ALA A 361 -0.19 11.31 -7.75
CA ALA A 361 0.86 10.81 -8.64
C ALA A 361 0.40 10.83 -10.10
N VAL A 362 1.19 11.45 -10.97
CA VAL A 362 1.12 11.29 -12.42
C VAL A 362 2.12 10.22 -12.83
N ARG A 363 1.77 9.31 -13.73
CA ARG A 363 2.69 8.30 -14.23
C ARG A 363 3.62 8.90 -15.28
N GLY A 364 4.93 8.74 -15.10
CA GLY A 364 5.95 9.09 -16.07
C GLY A 364 6.40 7.90 -16.92
N ASN A 365 7.33 8.12 -17.82
CA ASN A 365 7.86 7.06 -18.68
C ASN A 365 8.81 6.12 -17.92
N HIS A 366 9.46 6.57 -16.85
CA HIS A 366 10.29 5.72 -16.01
C HIS A 366 9.44 4.76 -15.14
N GLU A 367 8.21 5.09 -14.82
CA GLU A 367 7.27 4.19 -14.15
C GLU A 367 6.90 2.96 -14.98
N LEU A 368 7.22 2.94 -16.27
CA LEU A 368 7.04 1.78 -17.16
C LEU A 368 8.28 0.88 -17.26
N ARG A 369 9.36 1.22 -16.56
CA ARG A 369 10.64 0.49 -16.64
C ARG A 369 10.77 -0.49 -15.47
N GLY A 370 11.18 -1.72 -15.79
CA GLY A 370 11.42 -2.77 -14.80
C GLY A 370 10.25 -3.72 -14.56
N LYS A 371 10.57 -4.86 -13.98
CA LYS A 371 9.62 -5.99 -13.82
C LYS A 371 8.45 -5.70 -12.88
N GLU A 372 8.57 -4.73 -11.99
CA GLU A 372 7.55 -4.38 -10.99
C GLU A 372 6.76 -3.11 -11.35
N GLN A 373 6.84 -2.64 -12.58
CA GLN A 373 6.14 -1.44 -13.05
C GLN A 373 4.62 -1.44 -12.74
N GLY A 374 3.97 -2.59 -12.78
CA GLY A 374 2.54 -2.73 -12.50
C GLY A 374 2.15 -2.35 -11.08
N ARG A 375 3.08 -2.41 -10.11
CA ARG A 375 2.82 -2.04 -8.72
C ARG A 375 2.54 -0.54 -8.52
N TRP A 376 2.91 0.30 -9.48
CA TRP A 376 2.56 1.71 -9.47
C TRP A 376 1.03 1.90 -9.33
N PHE A 377 0.24 1.11 -10.06
CA PHE A 377 -1.22 1.16 -9.99
C PHE A 377 -1.76 0.72 -8.64
N ASP A 378 -1.12 -0.26 -8.02
CA ASP A 378 -1.52 -0.74 -6.68
C ASP A 378 -1.30 0.31 -5.59
N LEU A 379 -0.21 1.06 -5.67
CA LEU A 379 0.28 1.93 -4.60
C LEU A 379 -0.13 3.40 -4.76
N LEU A 380 -0.22 3.91 -5.98
CA LEU A 380 -0.30 5.35 -6.25
C LEU A 380 -1.52 5.78 -7.08
N ALA A 381 -2.05 4.92 -7.95
CA ALA A 381 -3.19 5.28 -8.78
C ALA A 381 -4.52 5.17 -8.02
N PRO A 382 -5.50 6.05 -8.30
CA PRO A 382 -6.87 5.89 -7.78
C PRO A 382 -7.55 4.60 -8.26
N ASP A 383 -7.27 4.18 -9.49
CA ASP A 383 -7.78 2.97 -10.12
C ASP A 383 -6.62 2.04 -10.47
N ARG A 384 -6.75 0.75 -10.14
CA ARG A 384 -5.70 -0.24 -10.40
C ARG A 384 -5.49 -0.58 -11.88
N ASN A 385 -6.38 -0.12 -12.76
CA ASN A 385 -6.36 -0.46 -14.18
C ASN A 385 -6.02 0.73 -15.08
N LYS A 386 -5.95 1.93 -14.53
CA LYS A 386 -5.67 3.15 -15.32
C LYS A 386 -4.96 4.23 -14.52
N GLY A 387 -4.02 4.92 -15.17
CA GLY A 387 -3.27 6.04 -14.61
C GLY A 387 -3.89 7.41 -14.90
N TYR A 388 -5.03 7.46 -15.61
CA TYR A 388 -5.72 8.70 -15.94
C TYR A 388 -7.06 8.80 -15.22
N TYR A 389 -7.37 10.00 -14.74
CA TYR A 389 -8.59 10.29 -13.98
C TYR A 389 -8.80 11.80 -13.87
N SER A 390 -9.94 12.22 -13.32
CA SER A 390 -10.16 13.59 -12.86
C SER A 390 -10.61 13.61 -11.41
N PHE A 391 -10.41 14.73 -10.75
CA PHE A 391 -10.92 14.95 -9.41
C PHE A 391 -11.22 16.45 -9.21
N ARG A 392 -12.16 16.72 -8.32
CA ARG A 392 -12.55 18.09 -7.97
C ARG A 392 -11.95 18.50 -6.64
N TYR A 393 -11.33 19.68 -6.60
CA TYR A 393 -10.84 20.27 -5.36
C TYR A 393 -11.06 21.79 -5.42
N GLY A 394 -11.92 22.33 -4.55
CA GLY A 394 -12.34 23.71 -4.62
C GLY A 394 -12.91 24.10 -6.00
N PRO A 395 -12.53 25.28 -6.52
CA PRO A 395 -12.97 25.74 -7.84
C PRO A 395 -12.30 25.01 -9.01
N VAL A 396 -11.37 24.07 -8.76
CA VAL A 396 -10.54 23.44 -9.79
C VAL A 396 -11.00 22.03 -10.12
N LEU A 397 -11.12 21.72 -11.40
CA LEU A 397 -11.13 20.36 -11.93
C LEU A 397 -9.70 20.01 -12.37
N PHE A 398 -9.09 19.06 -11.70
CA PHE A 398 -7.82 18.46 -12.07
C PHE A 398 -8.05 17.30 -13.02
N ILE A 399 -7.27 17.24 -14.10
CA ILE A 399 -7.36 16.22 -15.14
C ILE A 399 -5.99 15.59 -15.25
N VAL A 400 -5.85 14.36 -14.77
CA VAL A 400 -4.60 13.61 -14.78
C VAL A 400 -4.53 12.77 -16.05
N LEU A 401 -3.47 12.97 -16.83
CA LEU A 401 -3.20 12.21 -18.05
C LEU A 401 -2.05 11.23 -17.81
N ASP A 402 -2.19 10.07 -18.41
CA ASP A 402 -1.15 9.07 -18.53
C ASP A 402 -0.61 9.07 -19.96
N THR A 403 0.58 9.58 -20.14
CA THR A 403 1.18 9.76 -21.49
C THR A 403 1.96 8.55 -21.98
N GLY A 404 2.07 7.50 -21.16
CA GLY A 404 2.76 6.27 -21.54
C GLY A 404 4.29 6.36 -21.52
N GLY A 405 4.94 5.44 -22.23
CA GLY A 405 6.40 5.30 -22.32
C GLY A 405 7.00 5.96 -23.55
N ASP A 406 8.28 6.30 -23.49
CA ASP A 406 9.06 6.90 -24.56
C ASP A 406 9.81 5.88 -25.44
N GLU A 407 9.82 4.61 -25.03
CA GLU A 407 10.58 3.55 -25.67
C GLU A 407 9.73 2.28 -25.85
N PRO A 408 8.86 2.24 -26.88
CA PRO A 408 7.91 1.15 -27.05
C PRO A 408 8.55 -0.20 -27.42
N PHE A 409 9.84 -0.23 -27.74
CA PHE A 409 10.51 -1.41 -28.31
C PHE A 409 11.74 -1.91 -27.53
N ARG A 410 12.01 -1.41 -26.33
CA ARG A 410 13.10 -1.97 -25.53
C ARG A 410 12.66 -3.27 -24.84
N GLU A 411 13.54 -4.28 -24.82
CA GLU A 411 13.32 -5.58 -24.16
C GLU A 411 12.92 -5.48 -22.67
N GLN A 412 13.13 -4.32 -22.06
CA GLN A 412 12.79 -4.07 -20.65
C GLN A 412 11.39 -3.48 -20.46
N SER A 413 10.72 -3.09 -21.52
CA SER A 413 9.32 -2.66 -21.52
C SER A 413 8.50 -3.75 -22.19
N PRO A 414 7.71 -4.53 -21.46
CA PRO A 414 6.85 -5.54 -22.05
C PRO A 414 5.66 -4.93 -22.81
N ASP A 415 5.62 -3.60 -22.92
CA ASP A 415 4.55 -2.90 -23.61
C ASP A 415 4.64 -3.15 -25.10
N THR A 416 3.81 -4.04 -25.56
CA THR A 416 3.55 -4.09 -26.97
C THR A 416 2.83 -2.80 -27.38
N PHE A 417 3.26 -2.20 -28.48
CA PHE A 417 2.66 -0.98 -29.06
C PHE A 417 1.13 -1.08 -29.18
N GLU A 418 0.63 -2.26 -29.42
CA GLU A 418 -0.80 -2.54 -29.56
C GLU A 418 -1.58 -2.28 -28.26
N TYR A 419 -1.07 -2.69 -27.09
CA TYR A 419 -1.73 -2.45 -25.82
C TYR A 419 -1.73 -0.96 -25.45
N MET A 420 -0.63 -0.27 -25.69
CA MET A 420 -0.54 1.17 -25.44
C MET A 420 -1.49 1.94 -26.35
N GLN A 421 -1.63 1.58 -27.60
CA GLN A 421 -2.55 2.23 -28.52
C GLN A 421 -4.01 2.12 -28.03
N SER A 422 -4.47 0.92 -27.68
CA SER A 422 -5.82 0.71 -27.18
C SER A 422 -6.06 1.41 -25.83
N TYR A 423 -5.05 1.48 -24.97
CA TYR A 423 -5.10 2.22 -23.71
C TYR A 423 -5.25 3.72 -23.95
N MET A 424 -4.49 4.31 -24.87
CA MET A 424 -4.57 5.72 -25.22
C MET A 424 -5.92 6.08 -25.89
N GLN A 425 -6.47 5.18 -26.70
CA GLN A 425 -7.82 5.36 -27.26
C GLN A 425 -8.90 5.39 -26.17
N ARG A 426 -8.85 4.48 -25.19
CA ARG A 426 -9.77 4.50 -24.05
C ARG A 426 -9.62 5.78 -23.22
N GLN A 427 -8.39 6.26 -23.03
CA GLN A 427 -8.15 7.52 -22.34
C GLN A 427 -8.74 8.71 -23.12
N GLN A 428 -8.56 8.75 -24.44
CA GLN A 428 -9.15 9.80 -25.28
C GLN A 428 -10.68 9.78 -25.22
N GLN A 429 -11.30 8.60 -25.25
CA GLN A 429 -12.75 8.45 -25.07
C GLN A 429 -13.22 8.98 -23.70
N TYR A 430 -12.48 8.65 -22.63
CA TYR A 430 -12.74 9.18 -21.31
C TYR A 430 -12.68 10.73 -21.30
N LEU A 431 -11.67 11.32 -21.93
CA LEU A 431 -11.52 12.77 -22.00
C LEU A 431 -12.63 13.44 -22.83
N GLN A 432 -13.12 12.77 -23.88
CA GLN A 432 -14.30 13.25 -24.62
C GLN A 432 -15.54 13.24 -23.72
N GLN A 433 -15.80 12.15 -23.00
CA GLN A 433 -16.91 12.06 -22.06
C GLN A 433 -16.81 13.10 -20.95
N LEU A 434 -15.60 13.30 -20.41
CA LEU A 434 -15.36 14.32 -19.41
C LEU A 434 -15.65 15.74 -19.96
N ALA A 435 -15.18 16.08 -21.16
CA ALA A 435 -15.39 17.38 -21.79
C ALA A 435 -16.88 17.69 -22.03
N ASP A 436 -17.70 16.66 -22.18
CA ASP A 436 -19.16 16.78 -22.34
C ASP A 436 -19.93 16.75 -21.01
N SER A 437 -19.24 16.49 -19.88
CA SER A 437 -19.87 16.36 -18.57
C SER A 437 -20.25 17.71 -17.93
N PRO A 438 -21.28 17.72 -17.07
CA PRO A 438 -21.61 18.88 -16.24
C PRO A 438 -20.45 19.30 -15.31
N GLU A 439 -19.69 18.34 -14.79
CA GLU A 439 -18.55 18.59 -13.92
C GLU A 439 -17.48 19.42 -14.63
N TYR A 440 -17.17 19.08 -15.89
CA TYR A 440 -16.24 19.86 -16.71
C TYR A 440 -16.77 21.26 -17.00
N ALA A 441 -18.04 21.38 -17.35
CA ALA A 441 -18.66 22.67 -17.67
C ALA A 441 -18.69 23.61 -16.46
N GLN A 442 -19.01 23.10 -15.28
CA GLN A 442 -19.14 23.87 -14.04
C GLN A 442 -17.80 24.23 -13.39
N ALA A 443 -16.72 23.60 -13.77
CA ALA A 443 -15.41 23.90 -13.20
C ALA A 443 -14.98 25.33 -13.53
N LYS A 444 -14.56 26.07 -12.51
CA LYS A 444 -14.06 27.44 -12.69
C LYS A 444 -12.67 27.46 -13.34
N TYR A 445 -11.82 26.54 -12.86
CA TYR A 445 -10.50 26.30 -13.45
C TYR A 445 -10.37 24.85 -13.88
N ARG A 446 -9.62 24.61 -14.93
CA ARG A 446 -9.22 23.28 -15.40
C ARG A 446 -7.71 23.24 -15.47
N ILE A 447 -7.12 22.35 -14.70
CA ILE A 447 -5.67 22.13 -14.66
C ILE A 447 -5.40 20.71 -15.13
N VAL A 448 -4.59 20.60 -16.17
CA VAL A 448 -4.13 19.30 -16.68
C VAL A 448 -2.79 18.96 -16.03
N LEU A 449 -2.68 17.75 -15.55
CA LEU A 449 -1.48 17.17 -14.96
C LEU A 449 -1.01 16.02 -15.85
N ALA A 450 0.18 16.11 -16.39
CA ALA A 450 0.75 15.08 -17.25
C ALA A 450 2.26 15.02 -17.09
N HIS A 451 2.86 13.86 -17.35
CA HIS A 451 4.33 13.80 -17.35
C HIS A 451 4.92 14.44 -18.60
N ALA A 452 4.40 14.09 -19.79
CA ALA A 452 4.94 14.59 -21.04
C ALA A 452 4.63 16.06 -21.32
N ALA A 453 5.63 16.80 -21.66
CA ALA A 453 5.50 18.14 -22.20
C ALA A 453 4.97 18.10 -23.64
N MET A 454 4.04 18.98 -23.98
CA MET A 454 3.55 19.14 -25.36
C MET A 454 4.47 19.99 -26.23
N HIS A 455 5.61 20.42 -25.71
CA HIS A 455 6.60 21.16 -26.50
C HIS A 455 7.19 20.25 -27.57
N THR A 456 7.19 20.69 -28.80
CA THR A 456 7.92 20.02 -29.88
C THR A 456 9.42 19.98 -29.57
N GLN A 457 9.98 18.80 -29.54
CA GLN A 457 11.43 18.60 -29.56
C GLN A 457 11.86 18.34 -31.00
N LYS A 458 13.13 18.57 -31.29
CA LYS A 458 13.74 18.30 -32.63
C LYS A 458 13.49 16.86 -33.10
N TYR A 459 13.34 15.95 -32.12
CA TYR A 459 12.78 14.62 -32.33
C TYR A 459 11.46 14.63 -31.58
N GLU A 460 10.35 14.66 -32.30
CA GLU A 460 9.04 14.55 -31.72
C GLU A 460 9.00 13.22 -30.96
N SER A 461 9.08 13.31 -29.63
CA SER A 461 9.03 12.10 -28.82
C SER A 461 7.62 11.51 -28.93
N LEU A 462 7.51 10.20 -28.88
CA LEU A 462 6.23 9.51 -28.83
C LEU A 462 5.33 10.09 -27.72
N LEU A 463 5.92 10.43 -26.59
CA LEU A 463 5.23 11.07 -25.46
C LEU A 463 4.58 12.40 -25.81
N SER A 464 5.30 13.29 -26.50
CA SER A 464 4.74 14.60 -26.89
C SER A 464 3.62 14.44 -27.90
N SER A 465 3.74 13.51 -28.85
CA SER A 465 2.69 13.17 -29.81
C SER A 465 1.47 12.59 -29.10
N THR A 466 1.68 11.72 -28.13
CA THR A 466 0.61 11.13 -27.31
C THR A 466 -0.09 12.20 -26.48
N ALA A 467 0.64 13.10 -25.81
CA ALA A 467 0.07 14.20 -25.06
C ALA A 467 -0.84 15.09 -25.94
N ARG A 468 -0.37 15.42 -27.15
CA ARG A 468 -1.16 16.18 -28.14
C ARG A 468 -2.43 15.44 -28.56
N TYR A 469 -2.31 14.14 -28.85
CA TYR A 469 -3.46 13.31 -29.20
C TYR A 469 -4.51 13.28 -28.08
N LEU A 470 -4.09 13.10 -26.83
CA LEU A 470 -4.95 13.07 -25.68
C LEU A 470 -5.66 14.42 -25.43
N MET A 471 -5.00 15.54 -25.71
CA MET A 471 -5.56 16.87 -25.51
C MET A 471 -6.62 17.29 -26.54
N GLN A 472 -6.77 16.59 -27.66
CA GLN A 472 -7.68 16.96 -28.74
C GLN A 472 -9.15 17.16 -28.28
N PRO A 473 -9.77 16.28 -27.48
CA PRO A 473 -11.14 16.48 -27.02
C PRO A 473 -11.31 17.76 -26.19
N LEU A 474 -10.37 18.01 -25.27
CA LEU A 474 -10.41 19.19 -24.40
C LEU A 474 -10.23 20.50 -25.19
N GLN A 475 -9.35 20.49 -26.17
CA GLN A 475 -9.18 21.62 -27.08
C GLN A 475 -10.40 21.87 -27.96
N LYS A 476 -11.03 20.80 -28.47
CA LYS A 476 -12.26 20.91 -29.24
C LYS A 476 -13.37 21.55 -28.39
N ALA A 477 -13.50 21.14 -27.12
CA ALA A 477 -14.45 21.72 -26.18
C ALA A 477 -14.18 23.21 -25.94
N ALA A 478 -12.92 23.60 -25.71
CA ALA A 478 -12.52 24.99 -25.51
C ALA A 478 -12.75 25.88 -26.74
N LYS A 479 -12.55 25.33 -27.94
CA LYS A 479 -12.84 26.05 -29.21
C LYS A 479 -14.33 26.27 -29.44
N SER A 480 -15.16 25.31 -29.04
CA SER A 480 -16.62 25.42 -29.16
C SER A 480 -17.24 26.32 -28.09
N ASP A 481 -16.65 26.34 -26.91
CA ASP A 481 -17.08 27.14 -25.77
C ASP A 481 -15.87 27.65 -24.97
N PRO A 482 -15.51 28.93 -25.09
CA PRO A 482 -14.37 29.51 -24.36
C PRO A 482 -14.46 29.38 -22.83
N ALA A 483 -15.67 29.19 -22.27
CA ALA A 483 -15.83 28.92 -20.84
C ALA A 483 -15.28 27.55 -20.43
N LYS A 484 -15.08 26.62 -21.37
CA LYS A 484 -14.52 25.29 -21.21
C LYS A 484 -13.00 25.22 -21.38
N ARG A 485 -12.30 26.35 -21.40
CA ARG A 485 -10.85 26.41 -21.61
C ARG A 485 -10.05 25.68 -20.53
N ILE A 486 -8.88 25.20 -20.91
CA ILE A 486 -7.83 24.80 -19.97
C ILE A 486 -7.11 26.09 -19.51
N HIS A 487 -6.73 26.15 -18.23
CA HIS A 487 -6.02 27.31 -17.67
C HIS A 487 -4.53 27.03 -17.57
N LEU A 488 -4.18 25.83 -17.12
CA LEU A 488 -2.79 25.46 -16.86
C LEU A 488 -2.57 23.98 -17.20
N TYR A 489 -1.46 23.70 -17.85
CA TYR A 489 -0.94 22.34 -18.09
C TYR A 489 0.38 22.21 -17.37
N LEU A 490 0.42 21.40 -16.30
CA LEU A 490 1.63 21.12 -15.54
C LEU A 490 2.27 19.82 -16.01
N THR A 491 3.59 19.83 -16.20
CA THR A 491 4.31 18.69 -16.75
C THR A 491 5.72 18.55 -16.17
N GLY A 492 6.30 17.34 -16.28
CA GLY A 492 7.70 17.01 -16.03
C GLY A 492 8.49 16.73 -17.30
N HIS A 493 9.26 15.63 -17.31
CA HIS A 493 9.94 14.99 -18.43
C HIS A 493 11.13 15.75 -19.02
N VAL A 494 11.05 17.06 -19.18
CA VAL A 494 12.09 17.84 -19.87
C VAL A 494 13.28 18.19 -18.97
N HIS A 495 13.23 17.86 -17.69
CA HIS A 495 14.25 18.12 -16.68
C HIS A 495 14.74 19.59 -16.66
N ARG A 496 13.84 20.52 -17.00
CA ARG A 496 14.13 21.96 -17.09
C ARG A 496 12.88 22.77 -16.80
N TYR A 497 13.06 23.88 -16.13
CA TYR A 497 11.97 24.83 -15.97
C TYR A 497 11.66 25.52 -17.31
N ARG A 498 10.39 25.44 -17.73
CA ARG A 498 9.90 26.11 -18.95
C ARG A 498 8.45 26.49 -18.78
N ARG A 499 8.14 27.72 -19.17
CA ARG A 499 6.77 28.22 -19.24
C ARG A 499 6.50 28.81 -20.63
N SER A 500 5.57 28.25 -21.38
CA SER A 500 5.07 28.84 -22.62
C SER A 500 4.10 29.98 -22.31
N ILE A 501 4.15 31.04 -23.11
CA ILE A 501 3.23 32.17 -23.00
C ILE A 501 2.16 32.00 -24.08
N PRO A 502 0.86 31.82 -23.70
CA PRO A 502 -0.23 31.58 -24.64
C PRO A 502 -0.31 32.64 -25.76
N GLY A 503 -0.59 32.18 -26.98
CA GLY A 503 -0.72 33.06 -28.16
C GLY A 503 0.58 33.66 -28.68
N THR A 504 1.72 33.32 -28.09
CA THR A 504 3.03 33.88 -28.49
C THR A 504 4.03 32.80 -28.89
N THR A 505 5.18 33.21 -29.44
CA THR A 505 6.36 32.33 -29.63
C THR A 505 7.36 32.44 -28.46
N SER A 506 6.97 33.09 -27.37
CA SER A 506 7.85 33.28 -26.23
C SER A 506 7.75 32.12 -25.22
N VAL A 507 8.91 31.66 -24.79
CA VAL A 507 9.03 30.68 -23.71
C VAL A 507 9.98 31.26 -22.66
N TYR A 508 9.48 31.36 -21.44
CA TYR A 508 10.31 31.70 -20.29
C TYR A 508 10.98 30.42 -19.78
N ALA A 509 12.30 30.40 -19.66
CA ALA A 509 13.04 29.19 -19.33
C ALA A 509 14.39 29.49 -18.68
N ASN A 510 14.86 28.58 -17.85
CA ASN A 510 16.16 28.61 -17.18
C ASN A 510 17.33 28.09 -18.03
N SER A 511 17.09 27.78 -19.29
CA SER A 511 18.11 27.26 -20.22
C SER A 511 17.78 27.70 -21.64
N PRO A 512 18.75 27.63 -22.59
CA PRO A 512 18.49 27.88 -24.00
C PRO A 512 17.30 27.04 -24.48
N VAL A 513 16.33 27.68 -25.15
CA VAL A 513 15.15 27.03 -25.67
C VAL A 513 15.35 26.75 -27.14
N PRO A 514 15.24 25.52 -27.62
CA PRO A 514 15.29 25.19 -29.03
C PRO A 514 14.22 25.95 -29.82
N ALA A 515 14.53 26.35 -31.06
CA ALA A 515 13.67 27.19 -31.91
C ALA A 515 12.27 26.57 -32.12
N GLU A 516 12.20 25.24 -32.21
CA GLU A 516 10.97 24.48 -32.35
C GLU A 516 10.04 24.61 -31.13
N HIS A 517 10.58 24.79 -29.93
CA HIS A 517 9.78 24.98 -28.70
C HIS A 517 9.14 26.37 -28.63
N LEU A 518 9.75 27.36 -29.31
CA LEU A 518 9.20 28.72 -29.34
C LEU A 518 7.87 28.81 -30.09
N LYS A 519 7.57 27.82 -30.93
CA LYS A 519 6.28 27.76 -31.65
C LYS A 519 5.13 27.26 -30.83
N SER A 520 5.39 26.54 -29.73
CA SER A 520 4.37 25.83 -28.95
C SER A 520 3.33 26.77 -28.32
N GLY A 521 3.71 27.97 -27.90
CA GLY A 521 2.76 28.95 -27.32
C GLY A 521 1.72 29.49 -28.32
N LYS A 522 1.99 29.43 -29.65
CA LYS A 522 1.00 29.79 -30.67
C LYS A 522 -0.03 28.70 -30.92
N GLU A 523 0.30 27.46 -30.64
CA GLU A 523 -0.57 26.31 -30.87
C GLU A 523 -1.63 26.17 -29.75
N TRP A 524 -1.32 26.71 -28.57
CA TRP A 524 -2.10 26.51 -27.35
C TRP A 524 -2.55 27.84 -26.75
N ASP A 525 -3.81 27.92 -26.37
CA ASP A 525 -4.42 29.08 -25.71
C ASP A 525 -4.33 29.04 -24.18
N PHE A 526 -3.49 28.18 -23.63
CA PHE A 526 -3.23 28.03 -22.20
C PHE A 526 -1.74 27.91 -21.89
N THR A 527 -1.39 28.18 -20.62
CA THR A 527 -0.01 28.07 -20.15
C THR A 527 0.42 26.63 -20.00
N ILE A 528 1.57 26.26 -20.54
CA ILE A 528 2.25 25.01 -20.29
C ILE A 528 3.46 25.29 -19.40
N LEU A 529 3.52 24.65 -18.24
CA LEU A 529 4.58 24.82 -17.26
C LEU A 529 5.24 23.49 -16.95
N SER A 530 6.53 23.38 -17.23
CA SER A 530 7.34 22.22 -16.85
C SER A 530 8.07 22.47 -15.55
N CYS A 531 7.82 21.60 -14.55
CA CYS A 531 8.62 21.50 -13.34
C CYS A 531 9.81 20.59 -13.60
N CYS A 532 10.94 20.83 -12.95
CA CYS A 532 12.08 19.95 -13.06
C CYS A 532 12.50 19.41 -11.69
N GLY A 533 12.90 18.15 -11.67
CA GLY A 533 13.49 17.50 -10.52
C GLY A 533 15.00 17.74 -10.40
N PRO A 534 15.66 17.07 -9.45
CA PRO A 534 17.10 17.12 -9.28
C PRO A 534 17.79 16.62 -10.56
N ASN A 535 18.50 17.47 -11.24
CA ASN A 535 19.14 17.12 -12.50
C ASN A 535 20.47 16.40 -12.29
N GLN A 536 20.74 15.43 -13.18
CA GLN A 536 22.04 14.77 -13.28
C GLN A 536 23.14 15.78 -13.67
N ALA A 537 23.98 16.08 -12.71
CA ALA A 537 25.38 16.52 -12.87
C ALA A 537 25.73 17.78 -13.68
N LYS A 538 24.88 18.39 -14.48
CA LYS A 538 25.32 19.49 -15.36
C LYS A 538 24.40 20.70 -15.48
N GLN A 539 23.27 20.74 -14.81
CA GLN A 539 22.42 21.93 -14.84
C GLN A 539 21.85 22.23 -13.44
N PRO A 540 21.92 23.48 -13.01
CA PRO A 540 21.84 23.81 -11.58
C PRO A 540 20.44 24.01 -11.03
N ILE A 541 19.35 23.61 -11.72
CA ILE A 541 18.04 24.08 -11.30
C ILE A 541 17.03 22.98 -11.18
N ASN A 542 16.85 22.57 -9.96
CA ASN A 542 15.66 21.89 -9.50
C ASN A 542 14.56 22.94 -9.36
N SER A 543 13.33 22.63 -9.70
CA SER A 543 12.21 23.53 -9.44
C SER A 543 11.02 22.83 -8.85
N GLY A 544 10.39 23.51 -7.91
CA GLY A 544 9.05 23.17 -7.40
C GLY A 544 8.11 24.34 -7.63
N THR A 545 6.85 24.06 -7.84
CA THR A 545 5.83 25.07 -8.14
C THR A 545 4.70 25.04 -7.12
N LEU A 546 4.53 26.15 -6.40
CA LEU A 546 3.39 26.40 -5.52
C LEU A 546 2.31 27.13 -6.31
N VAL A 547 1.11 26.56 -6.37
CA VAL A 547 -0.04 27.21 -6.94
C VAL A 547 -1.04 27.56 -5.82
N LYS A 548 -1.31 28.85 -5.67
CA LYS A 548 -2.36 29.35 -4.78
C LYS A 548 -3.62 29.58 -5.58
N VAL A 549 -4.68 28.94 -5.17
CA VAL A 549 -5.97 28.96 -5.83
C VAL A 549 -6.95 29.78 -5.01
N ASN A 550 -7.66 30.66 -5.66
CA ASN A 550 -8.83 31.33 -5.10
C ASN A 550 -9.92 31.55 -6.16
N ARG A 551 -11.00 32.22 -5.80
CA ARG A 551 -12.12 32.48 -6.70
C ARG A 551 -11.75 33.30 -7.93
N GLU A 552 -10.72 34.13 -7.88
CA GLU A 552 -10.40 35.14 -8.89
C GLU A 552 -9.25 34.73 -9.80
N LYS A 553 -8.27 34.01 -9.26
CA LYS A 553 -7.03 33.66 -9.99
C LYS A 553 -6.37 32.40 -9.47
N LEU A 554 -5.58 31.81 -10.35
CA LEU A 554 -4.48 30.91 -9.99
C LEU A 554 -3.22 31.78 -9.86
N GLU A 555 -2.55 31.76 -8.72
CA GLU A 555 -1.30 32.48 -8.53
C GLU A 555 -0.16 31.45 -8.43
N ILE A 556 0.78 31.51 -9.34
CA ILE A 556 1.81 30.51 -9.58
C ILE A 556 3.16 31.07 -9.15
N HIS A 557 3.82 30.36 -8.24
CA HIS A 557 5.16 30.66 -7.77
C HIS A 557 6.07 29.46 -8.01
N SER A 558 7.07 29.61 -8.82
CA SER A 558 8.08 28.57 -9.03
C SER A 558 9.37 28.95 -8.31
N PHE A 559 9.95 27.96 -7.62
CA PHE A 559 11.14 28.14 -6.78
C PHE A 559 12.24 27.18 -7.23
N ASP A 560 13.47 27.62 -7.14
CA ASP A 560 14.63 26.74 -7.28
C ASP A 560 14.94 26.00 -5.96
N ASP A 561 15.99 25.19 -5.97
CA ASP A 561 16.43 24.41 -4.81
C ASP A 561 17.09 25.22 -3.70
N GLN A 562 17.28 26.53 -3.90
CA GLN A 562 17.70 27.49 -2.89
C GLN A 562 16.52 28.32 -2.36
N ASN A 563 15.28 27.94 -2.71
CA ASN A 563 14.04 28.66 -2.40
C ASN A 563 13.98 30.10 -2.97
N ARG A 564 14.74 30.37 -4.03
CA ARG A 564 14.62 31.64 -4.76
C ARG A 564 13.43 31.56 -5.70
N CYS A 565 12.60 32.59 -5.72
CA CYS A 565 11.50 32.67 -6.67
C CYS A 565 12.07 32.91 -8.08
N ILE A 566 11.88 31.95 -8.98
CA ILE A 566 12.36 31.99 -10.36
C ILE A 566 11.29 32.42 -11.35
N ASP A 567 10.01 32.32 -10.97
CA ASP A 567 8.91 32.82 -11.78
C ASP A 567 7.68 33.06 -10.90
N HIS A 568 6.97 34.17 -11.13
CA HIS A 568 5.76 34.52 -10.39
C HIS A 568 4.77 35.23 -11.30
N PHE A 569 3.67 34.56 -11.56
CA PHE A 569 2.59 35.09 -12.40
C PHE A 569 1.22 34.60 -11.91
N SER A 570 0.16 35.15 -12.46
CA SER A 570 -1.18 34.63 -12.21
C SER A 570 -1.96 34.40 -13.51
N ILE A 571 -2.97 33.55 -13.41
CA ILE A 571 -3.91 33.22 -14.48
C ILE A 571 -5.31 33.51 -13.94
N ASP A 572 -6.05 34.40 -14.62
CA ASP A 572 -7.43 34.69 -14.23
C ASP A 572 -8.42 33.63 -14.76
N THR A 573 -9.69 33.78 -14.44
CA THR A 573 -10.76 32.88 -14.89
C THR A 573 -10.98 32.87 -16.40
N GLN A 574 -10.43 33.86 -17.11
CA GLN A 574 -10.49 33.97 -18.58
C GLN A 574 -9.21 33.41 -19.24
N GLY A 575 -8.32 32.81 -18.44
CA GLY A 575 -7.05 32.26 -18.92
C GLY A 575 -6.00 33.33 -19.24
N LYS A 576 -6.23 34.59 -18.89
CA LYS A 576 -5.28 35.67 -19.11
C LYS A 576 -4.14 35.58 -18.09
N VAL A 577 -2.92 35.59 -18.63
CA VAL A 577 -1.69 35.60 -17.81
C VAL A 577 -1.35 37.03 -17.42
N ILE A 578 -1.03 37.25 -16.15
CA ILE A 578 -0.60 38.50 -15.57
C ILE A 578 0.75 38.25 -14.91
N GLU A 579 1.81 38.86 -15.47
CA GLU A 579 3.17 38.78 -14.90
C GLU A 579 3.23 39.62 -13.62
N ILE A 580 3.81 39.07 -12.56
CA ILE A 580 3.92 39.76 -11.26
C ILE A 580 5.38 40.08 -10.95
N ASN A 581 6.22 39.04 -10.94
CA ASN A 581 7.66 39.18 -10.69
C ASN A 581 8.39 38.08 -11.45
N THR A 582 8.37 38.16 -12.77
CA THR A 582 9.14 37.28 -13.63
C THR A 582 10.47 37.97 -13.95
N PRO A 583 11.62 37.44 -13.50
CA PRO A 583 12.91 38.06 -13.81
C PRO A 583 13.10 38.18 -15.33
N ASP A 584 13.76 39.25 -15.78
CA ASP A 584 14.14 39.37 -17.19
C ASP A 584 14.97 38.13 -17.61
N LYS A 585 14.76 37.66 -18.82
CA LYS A 585 15.47 36.48 -19.40
C LYS A 585 16.98 36.57 -19.20
N LYS A 586 17.56 37.78 -19.33
CA LYS A 586 19.00 38.01 -19.13
C LYS A 586 19.42 37.86 -17.67
N ASP A 587 18.59 38.33 -16.73
CA ASP A 587 18.88 38.24 -15.30
C ASP A 587 18.61 36.81 -14.79
N PHE A 588 17.61 36.14 -15.34
CA PHE A 588 17.35 34.75 -15.06
C PHE A 588 18.50 33.83 -15.46
N LEU A 589 19.09 34.02 -16.64
CA LEU A 589 20.27 33.27 -17.10
C LEU A 589 21.51 33.57 -16.28
N LYS A 590 21.68 34.81 -15.76
CA LYS A 590 22.79 35.20 -14.89
C LYS A 590 22.73 34.54 -13.51
N LEU A 591 21.54 34.22 -13.02
CA LEU A 591 21.40 33.50 -11.74
C LEU A 591 22.02 32.10 -11.78
N TYR A 592 22.33 31.59 -12.99
CA TYR A 592 22.73 30.20 -13.25
C TYR A 592 24.03 30.08 -14.05
N GLN A 593 24.72 31.17 -14.32
CA GLN A 593 26.12 31.22 -14.76
C GLN A 593 27.05 31.32 -13.53
#